data_cd86fc6f263a8fa101a7e4de1e92311b
#
_entry.id   cd86fc6f263a8fa101a7e4de1e92311b
#
_cell.length_a   1.000
_cell.length_b   1.000
_cell.length_c   1.000
_cell.angle_alpha   90.00
_cell.angle_beta   90.00
_cell.angle_gamma   90.00
#
_symmetry.space_group_name_H-M   'P 1'
#
loop_
_entity.id
_entity.type
_entity.pdbx_description
1 polymer ?
#
loop_
_entity_poly.entity_id
_entity_poly.type
_entity_poly.pdbx_seq_one_letter_code
_entity_poly.pdbx_strand_id
1 'polypeptide(L)'
;MDAIYCGDILIVDLPSGKTEEVGFGQEMIEENGPGLAAGLALYREHEDDDPLVIGSGLLTGTTAPSSSLGFVLGKSPLTGEPAVSPLSLFSGAEMKLSGFSMMVIKGDSPGPVYLWLHDGVADVLDAAGLWGRDTWVTTDAVRAEMGEHLVQVVSIGPAGESASKLASYSINYWGSGDTAALGARMGEKKLKAIALRGLGMLDAEEPPGFYDKGKELLAKAPAWNGLNKVGNGLGAGDIDAWLKPIVHRYRSCFACPAACNTFVKYNESPSVMESTGVEEPGMLVTGAASAAWLLSGGWKAEQACRAMEAMARAGIDLIRGARELAGSPLDDSGGIDNAVGGLSGEEEAGWPGVERFSEGLFGPWVPPLVAEDEWLLANQIGYVLGICPIYLLASGIETGGLFGLCSTAAGIELDSSTVAGMFS
;
A
#
# COMPACT_ATOMS: atom_id res chain seq x y z
N MET A 1 -28.33 -1.40 3.27
CA MET A 1 -27.27 -2.14 2.57
C MET A 1 -25.93 -1.67 3.12
N ASP A 2 -25.73 -1.95 4.36
CA ASP A 2 -24.58 -1.40 5.07
C ASP A 2 -23.51 -2.48 5.29
N ALA A 3 -23.73 -3.60 4.61
CA ALA A 3 -23.16 -4.83 5.03
C ALA A 3 -21.66 -4.91 4.74
N ILE A 4 -21.22 -4.78 3.51
CA ILE A 4 -19.81 -4.99 3.16
C ILE A 4 -19.04 -3.68 3.01
N TYR A 5 -19.73 -2.56 2.82
CA TYR A 5 -19.17 -1.24 3.00
C TYR A 5 -19.42 -0.77 4.42
N CYS A 6 -18.38 -0.78 5.26
CA CYS A 6 -18.46 -0.19 6.58
C CYS A 6 -18.46 1.33 6.46
N GLY A 7 -19.57 1.96 6.84
CA GLY A 7 -19.62 3.40 7.05
C GLY A 7 -19.59 4.26 5.78
N ASP A 8 -19.47 5.53 6.03
CA ASP A 8 -19.63 6.62 5.08
C ASP A 8 -18.30 7.01 4.40
N ILE A 9 -18.37 7.99 3.51
CA ILE A 9 -17.20 8.70 3.00
C ILE A 9 -16.83 9.76 4.01
N LEU A 10 -15.58 9.78 4.42
CA LEU A 10 -15.03 10.84 5.25
C LEU A 10 -14.44 11.94 4.36
N ILE A 11 -14.92 13.16 4.51
CA ILE A 11 -14.31 14.36 3.90
C ILE A 11 -13.48 15.05 4.97
N VAL A 12 -12.18 15.26 4.71
CA VAL A 12 -11.25 15.97 5.59
C VAL A 12 -10.82 17.27 4.92
N ASP A 13 -11.16 18.39 5.50
CA ASP A 13 -10.72 19.72 5.08
C ASP A 13 -9.50 20.12 5.94
N LEU A 14 -8.31 19.93 5.41
CA LEU A 14 -7.07 20.21 6.16
C LEU A 14 -6.86 21.68 6.52
N PRO A 15 -7.22 22.67 5.67
CA PRO A 15 -7.11 24.07 6.02
C PRO A 15 -7.88 24.46 7.29
N SER A 16 -9.06 23.90 7.49
CA SER A 16 -9.89 24.20 8.67
C SER A 16 -9.77 23.15 9.79
N GLY A 17 -9.17 21.99 9.50
CA GLY A 17 -9.11 20.86 10.41
C GLY A 17 -10.48 20.22 10.69
N LYS A 18 -11.46 20.41 9.83
CA LYS A 18 -12.80 19.86 9.98
C LYS A 18 -12.96 18.56 9.21
N THR A 19 -13.83 17.71 9.75
CA THR A 19 -14.26 16.47 9.13
C THR A 19 -15.77 16.50 8.90
N GLU A 20 -16.22 15.87 7.84
CA GLU A 20 -17.62 15.70 7.47
C GLU A 20 -17.83 14.27 6.97
N GLU A 21 -18.94 13.66 7.36
CA GLU A 21 -19.35 12.33 6.90
C GLU A 21 -20.42 12.49 5.85
N VAL A 22 -20.21 11.84 4.69
CA VAL A 22 -21.17 11.81 3.57
C VAL A 22 -21.54 10.36 3.31
N GLY A 23 -22.85 10.09 3.20
CA GLY A 23 -23.34 8.73 3.00
C GLY A 23 -22.75 8.05 1.77
N PHE A 24 -22.18 6.86 1.93
CA PHE A 24 -21.74 6.02 0.83
C PHE A 24 -22.87 5.06 0.43
N GLY A 25 -23.72 5.55 -0.47
CA GLY A 25 -24.95 4.85 -0.87
C GLY A 25 -24.75 3.87 -2.03
N GLN A 26 -25.73 2.98 -2.17
CA GLN A 26 -25.83 2.06 -3.32
C GLN A 26 -25.82 2.78 -4.66
N GLU A 27 -26.43 3.94 -4.74
CA GLU A 27 -26.52 4.78 -5.94
C GLU A 27 -25.13 5.13 -6.50
N MET A 28 -24.18 5.51 -5.63
CA MET A 28 -22.80 5.78 -6.03
C MET A 28 -22.11 4.55 -6.63
N ILE A 29 -22.36 3.38 -6.06
CA ILE A 29 -21.79 2.12 -6.57
C ILE A 29 -22.42 1.71 -7.89
N GLU A 30 -23.74 1.86 -8.03
CA GLU A 30 -24.45 1.56 -9.27
C GLU A 30 -24.03 2.48 -10.42
N GLU A 31 -23.75 3.75 -10.13
CA GLU A 31 -23.32 4.73 -11.13
C GLU A 31 -21.85 4.62 -11.49
N ASN A 32 -20.99 4.40 -10.50
CA ASN A 32 -19.54 4.52 -10.69
C ASN A 32 -18.76 3.19 -10.53
N GLY A 33 -19.39 2.14 -10.01
CA GLY A 33 -18.73 0.91 -9.62
C GLY A 33 -18.10 0.98 -8.23
N PRO A 34 -17.67 -0.17 -7.66
CA PRO A 34 -17.07 -0.24 -6.33
C PRO A 34 -15.57 0.06 -6.32
N GLY A 35 -15.02 0.23 -5.13
CA GLY A 35 -13.57 0.36 -4.89
C GLY A 35 -12.96 1.57 -5.58
N LEU A 36 -11.88 1.35 -6.33
CA LEU A 36 -11.17 2.42 -7.02
C LEU A 36 -12.04 3.18 -8.04
N ALA A 37 -13.04 2.53 -8.63
CA ALA A 37 -13.93 3.20 -9.59
C ALA A 37 -14.74 4.33 -8.91
N ALA A 38 -15.33 4.06 -7.74
CA ALA A 38 -15.94 5.11 -6.92
C ALA A 38 -14.90 6.13 -6.43
N GLY A 39 -13.69 5.67 -6.07
CA GLY A 39 -12.59 6.57 -5.68
C GLY A 39 -12.20 7.57 -6.77
N LEU A 40 -12.20 7.14 -8.04
CA LEU A 40 -11.96 8.03 -9.19
C LEU A 40 -13.09 9.04 -9.39
N ALA A 41 -14.33 8.65 -9.17
CA ALA A 41 -15.48 9.56 -9.22
C ALA A 41 -15.32 10.67 -8.15
N LEU A 42 -15.01 10.28 -6.91
CA LEU A 42 -14.74 11.22 -5.82
C LEU A 42 -13.52 12.13 -6.11
N TYR A 43 -12.46 11.58 -6.69
CA TYR A 43 -11.30 12.37 -7.09
C TYR A 43 -11.70 13.45 -8.10
N ARG A 44 -12.46 13.09 -9.14
CA ARG A 44 -12.93 14.03 -10.17
C ARG A 44 -13.89 15.09 -9.59
N GLU A 45 -14.77 14.69 -8.68
CA GLU A 45 -15.70 15.61 -8.01
C GLU A 45 -14.98 16.70 -7.21
N HIS A 46 -13.82 16.36 -6.61
CA HIS A 46 -13.04 17.26 -5.78
C HIS A 46 -11.71 17.72 -6.44
N GLU A 47 -11.55 17.57 -7.74
CA GLU A 47 -10.28 17.82 -8.45
C GLU A 47 -9.73 19.22 -8.21
N ASP A 48 -10.61 20.23 -8.13
CA ASP A 48 -10.22 21.62 -7.86
C ASP A 48 -9.58 21.83 -6.47
N ASP A 49 -9.87 20.95 -5.52
CA ASP A 49 -9.31 20.97 -4.16
C ASP A 49 -8.01 20.13 -4.05
N ASP A 50 -7.48 19.60 -5.16
CA ASP A 50 -6.29 18.76 -5.22
C ASP A 50 -6.31 17.61 -4.20
N PRO A 51 -7.27 16.69 -4.29
CA PRO A 51 -7.54 15.74 -3.24
C PRO A 51 -6.52 14.58 -3.20
N LEU A 52 -6.36 14.01 -2.00
CA LEU A 52 -5.94 12.61 -1.84
C LEU A 52 -7.18 11.79 -1.49
N VAL A 53 -7.48 10.78 -2.29
CA VAL A 53 -8.57 9.84 -2.01
C VAL A 53 -7.99 8.53 -1.52
N ILE A 54 -8.39 8.10 -0.34
CA ILE A 54 -7.95 6.84 0.25
C ILE A 54 -9.16 5.96 0.43
N GLY A 55 -9.07 4.70 0.03
CA GLY A 55 -10.23 3.83 0.08
C GLY A 55 -9.88 2.34 0.06
N SER A 56 -10.94 1.55 0.11
CA SER A 56 -10.88 0.10 0.08
C SER A 56 -11.69 -0.46 -1.09
N GLY A 57 -11.31 -1.65 -1.55
CA GLY A 57 -12.12 -2.37 -2.55
C GLY A 57 -13.31 -3.09 -1.93
N LEU A 58 -14.19 -3.63 -2.76
CA LEU A 58 -15.44 -4.27 -2.35
C LEU A 58 -15.21 -5.38 -1.31
N LEU A 59 -14.28 -6.29 -1.57
CA LEU A 59 -13.98 -7.44 -0.73
C LEU A 59 -12.86 -7.19 0.30
N THR A 60 -12.29 -5.98 0.35
CA THR A 60 -11.23 -5.65 1.33
C THR A 60 -11.72 -5.92 2.75
N GLY A 61 -10.86 -6.56 3.57
CA GLY A 61 -11.18 -6.87 4.97
C GLY A 61 -12.03 -8.12 5.18
N THR A 62 -12.48 -8.77 4.10
CA THR A 62 -13.27 -10.01 4.17
C THR A 62 -12.41 -11.28 4.20
N THR A 63 -13.05 -12.44 4.19
CA THR A 63 -12.39 -13.75 4.08
C THR A 63 -12.03 -14.15 2.64
N ALA A 64 -12.26 -13.30 1.66
CA ALA A 64 -11.82 -13.55 0.28
C ALA A 64 -10.28 -13.68 0.21
N PRO A 65 -9.74 -14.61 -0.61
CA PRO A 65 -8.28 -14.76 -0.73
C PRO A 65 -7.60 -13.46 -1.13
N SER A 66 -6.59 -13.04 -0.36
CA SER A 66 -5.78 -11.84 -0.63
C SER A 66 -6.54 -10.50 -0.58
N SER A 67 -7.61 -10.40 0.20
CA SER A 67 -8.48 -9.23 0.36
C SER A 67 -7.90 -8.14 1.28
N SER A 68 -6.62 -7.84 1.11
CA SER A 68 -5.89 -6.87 1.93
C SER A 68 -5.80 -5.48 1.32
N LEU A 69 -6.11 -5.33 0.03
CA LEU A 69 -5.78 -4.15 -0.73
C LEU A 69 -6.80 -3.03 -0.54
N GLY A 70 -6.30 -1.86 -0.14
CA GLY A 70 -6.90 -0.57 -0.34
C GLY A 70 -6.06 0.25 -1.32
N PHE A 71 -6.36 1.53 -1.46
CA PHE A 71 -5.66 2.43 -2.37
C PHE A 71 -5.47 3.83 -1.79
N VAL A 72 -4.45 4.51 -2.28
CA VAL A 72 -4.24 5.95 -2.19
C VAL A 72 -4.22 6.47 -3.61
N LEU A 73 -5.12 7.39 -3.95
CA LEU A 73 -5.26 8.02 -5.25
C LEU A 73 -5.00 9.51 -5.11
N GLY A 74 -4.18 10.07 -5.96
CA GLY A 74 -3.88 11.50 -5.96
C GLY A 74 -3.11 11.89 -7.22
N LYS A 75 -2.88 13.17 -7.40
CA LYS A 75 -2.08 13.70 -8.49
C LYS A 75 -0.60 13.39 -8.24
N SER A 76 0.00 12.57 -9.10
CA SER A 76 1.42 12.25 -9.02
C SER A 76 2.29 13.47 -9.34
N PRO A 77 3.23 13.85 -8.47
CA PRO A 77 4.16 14.93 -8.80
C PRO A 77 5.17 14.55 -9.89
N LEU A 78 5.22 13.28 -10.30
CA LEU A 78 6.11 12.81 -11.36
C LEU A 78 5.50 13.00 -12.76
N THR A 79 4.20 12.77 -12.89
CA THR A 79 3.49 12.81 -14.19
C THR A 79 2.56 14.01 -14.31
N GLY A 80 2.13 14.59 -13.21
CA GLY A 80 1.07 15.61 -13.17
C GLY A 80 -0.34 15.06 -13.36
N GLU A 81 -0.48 13.74 -13.50
CA GLU A 81 -1.74 13.03 -13.72
C GLU A 81 -2.18 12.25 -12.48
N PRO A 82 -3.48 11.87 -12.38
CA PRO A 82 -3.95 10.98 -11.31
C PRO A 82 -3.20 9.65 -11.34
N ALA A 83 -2.75 9.21 -10.17
CA ALA A 83 -2.10 7.92 -10.00
C ALA A 83 -2.56 7.24 -8.71
N VAL A 84 -2.59 5.91 -8.74
CA VAL A 84 -2.97 5.08 -7.60
C VAL A 84 -1.76 4.32 -7.06
N SER A 85 -1.67 4.27 -5.74
CA SER A 85 -0.67 3.49 -5.01
C SER A 85 -1.33 2.56 -3.99
N PRO A 86 -0.72 1.40 -3.65
CA PRO A 86 -1.36 0.40 -2.82
C PRO A 86 -1.39 0.78 -1.34
N LEU A 87 -2.53 0.59 -0.70
CA LEU A 87 -2.69 0.55 0.75
C LEU A 87 -2.74 -0.93 1.16
N SER A 88 -1.57 -1.52 1.42
CA SER A 88 -1.36 -2.96 1.55
C SER A 88 -1.19 -3.45 3.00
N LEU A 89 -0.67 -4.66 3.20
CA LEU A 89 -0.48 -5.35 4.47
C LEU A 89 -1.82 -5.52 5.23
N PHE A 90 -2.04 -4.74 6.27
CA PHE A 90 -3.28 -4.72 7.05
C PHE A 90 -4.02 -3.39 6.92
N SER A 91 -3.38 -2.36 6.38
CA SER A 91 -3.91 -0.98 6.38
C SER A 91 -5.16 -0.83 5.53
N GLY A 92 -5.27 -1.53 4.39
CA GLY A 92 -6.50 -1.53 3.59
C GLY A 92 -7.70 -2.09 4.34
N ALA A 93 -7.50 -3.20 5.07
CA ALA A 93 -8.53 -3.79 5.91
C ALA A 93 -8.90 -2.88 7.09
N GLU A 94 -7.88 -2.34 7.80
CA GLU A 94 -8.12 -1.43 8.94
C GLU A 94 -8.81 -0.13 8.52
N MET A 95 -8.54 0.40 7.32
CA MET A 95 -9.26 1.55 6.77
C MET A 95 -10.76 1.27 6.76
N LYS A 96 -11.16 0.12 6.25
CA LYS A 96 -12.57 -0.28 6.18
C LYS A 96 -13.15 -0.56 7.57
N LEU A 97 -12.41 -1.27 8.43
CA LEU A 97 -12.84 -1.60 9.79
C LEU A 97 -12.88 -0.38 10.71
N SER A 98 -12.20 0.71 10.37
CA SER A 98 -12.25 1.97 11.13
C SER A 98 -13.61 2.70 11.01
N GLY A 99 -14.49 2.23 10.13
CA GLY A 99 -15.84 2.77 9.94
C GLY A 99 -16.00 3.66 8.71
N PHE A 100 -14.98 3.74 7.86
CA PHE A 100 -15.03 4.55 6.62
C PHE A 100 -14.67 3.70 5.40
N SER A 101 -15.53 3.73 4.39
CA SER A 101 -15.26 3.05 3.12
C SER A 101 -14.24 3.79 2.28
N MET A 102 -14.29 5.12 2.32
CA MET A 102 -13.40 6.02 1.60
C MET A 102 -13.16 7.30 2.41
N MET A 103 -12.07 7.98 2.11
CA MET A 103 -11.70 9.27 2.68
C MET A 103 -11.20 10.19 1.57
N VAL A 104 -11.70 11.42 1.53
CA VAL A 104 -11.24 12.49 0.64
C VAL A 104 -10.56 13.56 1.48
N ILE A 105 -9.27 13.77 1.29
CA ILE A 105 -8.46 14.75 2.01
C ILE A 105 -8.22 15.94 1.09
N LYS A 106 -8.75 17.11 1.45
CA LYS A 106 -8.74 18.34 0.65
C LYS A 106 -7.83 19.41 1.22
N GLY A 107 -7.24 20.19 0.31
CA GLY A 107 -6.40 21.35 0.67
C GLY A 107 -5.13 20.99 1.43
N ASP A 108 -4.47 22.01 1.97
CA ASP A 108 -3.20 21.90 2.68
C ASP A 108 -3.36 22.40 4.12
N SER A 109 -2.81 21.68 5.10
CA SER A 109 -2.84 22.10 6.49
C SER A 109 -1.90 23.30 6.75
N PRO A 110 -2.27 24.26 7.62
CA PRO A 110 -1.39 25.37 8.00
C PRO A 110 -0.12 24.89 8.74
N GLY A 111 -0.19 23.75 9.44
CA GLY A 111 0.92 23.11 10.15
C GLY A 111 0.90 21.61 9.98
N PRO A 112 1.95 20.89 10.43
CA PRO A 112 1.96 19.44 10.38
C PRO A 112 0.82 18.82 11.18
N VAL A 113 0.09 17.88 10.55
CA VAL A 113 -1.00 17.14 11.20
C VAL A 113 -0.89 15.65 10.89
N TYR A 114 -1.56 14.83 11.69
CA TYR A 114 -1.88 13.45 11.35
C TYR A 114 -3.37 13.19 11.60
N LEU A 115 -3.90 12.17 10.90
CA LEU A 115 -5.29 11.76 11.05
C LEU A 115 -5.36 10.53 11.93
N TRP A 116 -6.35 10.48 12.83
CA TRP A 116 -6.68 9.31 13.63
C TRP A 116 -8.10 8.85 13.28
N LEU A 117 -8.23 7.66 12.67
CA LEU A 117 -9.51 7.07 12.27
C LEU A 117 -9.75 5.81 13.10
N HIS A 118 -10.87 5.80 13.83
CA HIS A 118 -11.26 4.67 14.66
C HIS A 118 -12.77 4.62 14.87
N ASP A 119 -13.35 3.45 14.72
CA ASP A 119 -14.74 3.14 15.09
C ASP A 119 -15.78 4.19 14.64
N GLY A 120 -15.65 4.72 13.41
CA GLY A 120 -16.52 5.75 12.84
C GLY A 120 -16.19 7.18 13.31
N VAL A 121 -15.07 7.38 14.00
CA VAL A 121 -14.59 8.71 14.42
C VAL A 121 -13.32 9.07 13.69
N ALA A 122 -13.17 10.34 13.32
CA ALA A 122 -11.98 10.86 12.67
C ALA A 122 -11.53 12.16 13.31
N ASP A 123 -10.29 12.19 13.79
CA ASP A 123 -9.65 13.34 14.42
C ASP A 123 -8.48 13.85 13.58
N VAL A 124 -8.34 15.18 13.49
CA VAL A 124 -7.16 15.84 12.92
C VAL A 124 -6.28 16.31 14.09
N LEU A 125 -5.12 15.69 14.25
CA LEU A 125 -4.24 15.88 15.40
C LEU A 125 -2.94 16.57 15.00
N ASP A 126 -2.32 17.30 15.95
CA ASP A 126 -1.05 18.00 15.73
C ASP A 126 0.11 17.02 15.54
N ALA A 127 0.91 17.22 14.50
CA ALA A 127 2.10 16.43 14.20
C ALA A 127 3.39 17.25 14.22
N ALA A 128 3.40 18.47 14.81
CA ALA A 128 4.59 19.31 14.84
C ALA A 128 5.80 18.62 15.51
N GLY A 129 5.56 17.82 16.55
CA GLY A 129 6.58 17.03 17.23
C GLY A 129 7.11 15.83 16.44
N LEU A 130 6.39 15.41 15.40
CA LEU A 130 6.73 14.28 14.51
C LEU A 130 7.40 14.74 13.22
N TRP A 131 7.26 16.01 12.85
CA TRP A 131 7.87 16.53 11.63
C TRP A 131 9.41 16.49 11.73
N GLY A 132 10.06 16.01 10.67
CA GLY A 132 11.51 15.74 10.65
C GLY A 132 11.90 14.37 11.22
N ARG A 133 10.94 13.59 11.76
CA ARG A 133 11.21 12.23 12.23
C ARG A 133 11.06 11.23 11.09
N ASP A 134 11.83 10.14 11.18
CA ASP A 134 11.70 9.03 10.25
C ASP A 134 10.35 8.28 10.43
N THR A 135 10.01 7.41 9.50
CA THR A 135 8.73 6.67 9.50
C THR A 135 8.61 5.71 10.69
N TRP A 136 9.72 5.14 11.17
CA TRP A 136 9.74 4.20 12.29
C TRP A 136 9.47 4.92 13.61
N VAL A 137 10.18 6.02 13.86
CA VAL A 137 9.95 6.86 15.03
C VAL A 137 8.53 7.43 15.02
N THR A 138 8.03 7.83 13.85
CA THR A 138 6.66 8.30 13.69
C THR A 138 5.64 7.22 14.05
N THR A 139 5.83 6.00 13.55
CA THR A 139 4.94 4.86 13.84
C THR A 139 4.90 4.53 15.34
N ASP A 140 6.08 4.46 15.98
CA ASP A 140 6.16 4.19 17.42
C ASP A 140 5.50 5.29 18.26
N ALA A 141 5.73 6.56 17.90
CA ALA A 141 5.16 7.69 18.61
C ALA A 141 3.62 7.71 18.50
N VAL A 142 3.07 7.50 17.31
CA VAL A 142 1.61 7.45 17.09
C VAL A 142 1.00 6.28 17.87
N ARG A 143 1.59 5.08 17.81
CA ARG A 143 1.10 3.92 18.58
C ARG A 143 1.15 4.15 20.07
N ALA A 144 2.23 4.77 20.57
CA ALA A 144 2.36 5.11 21.99
C ALA A 144 1.30 6.13 22.43
N GLU A 145 1.03 7.14 21.60
CA GLU A 145 -0.01 8.16 21.90
C GLU A 145 -1.40 7.56 21.90
N MET A 146 -1.71 6.66 20.95
CA MET A 146 -3.00 5.95 20.92
C MET A 146 -3.12 4.86 22.00
N GLY A 147 -2.02 4.44 22.62
CA GLY A 147 -2.00 3.36 23.60
C GLY A 147 -2.34 1.97 23.02
N GLU A 148 -2.25 1.81 21.70
CA GLU A 148 -2.66 0.60 20.97
C GLU A 148 -1.63 0.24 19.90
N HIS A 149 -0.97 -0.91 20.09
CA HIS A 149 0.09 -1.37 19.18
C HIS A 149 -0.40 -1.97 17.86
N LEU A 150 -1.68 -2.31 17.75
CA LEU A 150 -2.27 -2.82 16.51
C LEU A 150 -2.67 -1.73 15.52
N VAL A 151 -2.61 -0.46 15.92
CA VAL A 151 -2.83 0.68 15.03
C VAL A 151 -1.95 0.55 13.79
N GLN A 152 -2.57 0.60 12.61
CA GLN A 152 -1.84 0.69 11.35
C GLN A 152 -1.52 2.15 11.07
N VAL A 153 -0.26 2.44 10.79
CA VAL A 153 0.22 3.80 10.56
C VAL A 153 0.74 3.91 9.13
N VAL A 154 0.11 4.76 8.35
CA VAL A 154 0.59 5.18 7.03
C VAL A 154 1.31 6.52 7.25
N SER A 155 2.60 6.60 6.99
CA SER A 155 3.38 7.79 7.32
C SER A 155 4.42 8.15 6.27
N ILE A 156 4.80 9.43 6.25
CA ILE A 156 5.91 9.92 5.44
C ILE A 156 7.15 10.16 6.33
N GLY A 157 8.30 9.95 5.72
CA GLY A 157 9.60 10.32 6.28
C GLY A 157 10.08 11.68 5.75
N PRO A 158 11.35 12.03 6.04
CA PRO A 158 11.96 13.28 5.56
C PRO A 158 11.88 13.48 4.03
N ALA A 159 11.91 12.40 3.25
CA ALA A 159 11.76 12.50 1.80
C ALA A 159 10.38 13.04 1.38
N GLY A 160 9.30 12.58 2.05
CA GLY A 160 7.96 13.11 1.83
C GLY A 160 7.85 14.56 2.27
N GLU A 161 8.36 14.90 3.45
CA GLU A 161 8.34 16.25 4.00
C GLU A 161 9.06 17.29 3.13
N SER A 162 10.10 16.86 2.41
CA SER A 162 10.84 17.70 1.44
C SER A 162 10.29 17.64 0.02
N ALA A 163 9.16 16.95 -0.19
CA ALA A 163 8.55 16.73 -1.49
C ALA A 163 9.53 16.15 -2.54
N SER A 164 10.40 15.23 -2.11
CA SER A 164 11.34 14.54 -3.01
C SER A 164 10.60 13.75 -4.08
N LYS A 165 11.13 13.71 -5.29
CA LYS A 165 10.63 12.85 -6.38
C LYS A 165 10.69 11.35 -6.06
N LEU A 166 11.56 10.94 -5.13
CA LEU A 166 11.64 9.58 -4.61
C LEU A 166 10.76 9.35 -3.38
N ALA A 167 10.01 10.35 -2.92
CA ALA A 167 9.19 10.18 -1.74
C ALA A 167 8.15 9.08 -1.94
N SER A 168 7.97 8.29 -0.88
CA SER A 168 6.96 7.26 -0.76
C SER A 168 6.40 7.32 0.66
N TYR A 169 5.14 6.97 0.85
CA TYR A 169 4.67 6.71 2.20
C TYR A 169 5.06 5.28 2.62
N SER A 170 5.17 5.07 3.90
CA SER A 170 5.39 3.75 4.51
C SER A 170 4.12 3.24 5.17
N ILE A 171 3.95 1.93 5.22
CA ILE A 171 2.91 1.28 6.00
C ILE A 171 3.58 0.67 7.23
N ASN A 172 3.28 1.22 8.39
CA ASN A 172 3.99 0.97 9.64
C ASN A 172 5.49 1.31 9.45
N TYR A 173 6.34 0.30 9.50
CA TYR A 173 7.79 0.42 9.35
C TYR A 173 8.29 0.13 7.93
N TRP A 174 7.39 -0.25 7.00
CA TRP A 174 7.77 -0.89 5.74
C TRP A 174 7.37 -0.08 4.52
N GLY A 175 8.08 -0.27 3.43
CA GLY A 175 7.71 0.36 2.17
C GLY A 175 6.34 -0.10 1.68
N SER A 176 5.53 0.85 1.21
CA SER A 176 4.16 0.60 0.73
C SER A 176 4.08 0.05 -0.68
N GLY A 177 5.09 0.31 -1.50
CA GLY A 177 5.03 0.13 -2.95
C GLY A 177 4.48 1.37 -3.69
N ASP A 178 4.42 2.53 -3.03
CA ASP A 178 4.15 3.81 -3.69
C ASP A 178 5.31 4.18 -4.60
N THR A 179 5.09 4.12 -5.90
CA THR A 179 6.02 4.51 -6.96
C THR A 179 5.58 5.77 -7.70
N ALA A 180 4.42 6.30 -7.32
CA ALA A 180 3.82 7.50 -7.89
C ALA A 180 4.21 8.79 -7.13
N ALA A 181 5.07 8.69 -6.12
CA ALA A 181 5.47 9.76 -5.23
C ALA A 181 4.30 10.42 -4.46
N LEU A 182 3.25 9.65 -4.13
CA LEU A 182 2.13 10.18 -3.33
C LEU A 182 2.55 10.51 -1.90
N GLY A 183 3.67 9.94 -1.42
CA GLY A 183 4.31 10.38 -0.18
C GLY A 183 4.74 11.86 -0.22
N ALA A 184 5.16 12.38 -1.39
CA ALA A 184 5.44 13.81 -1.56
C ALA A 184 4.17 14.65 -1.48
N ARG A 185 3.04 14.16 -2.04
CA ARG A 185 1.74 14.84 -1.93
C ARG A 185 1.27 14.96 -0.49
N MET A 186 1.48 13.92 0.32
CA MET A 186 1.21 13.99 1.76
C MET A 186 2.07 15.08 2.42
N GLY A 187 3.36 15.17 2.05
CA GLY A 187 4.27 16.20 2.55
C GLY A 187 3.86 17.63 2.19
N GLU A 188 3.48 17.87 0.94
CA GLU A 188 2.96 19.16 0.48
C GLU A 188 1.71 19.59 1.25
N LYS A 189 0.83 18.64 1.55
CA LYS A 189 -0.36 18.84 2.39
C LYS A 189 -0.06 18.98 3.89
N LYS A 190 1.19 18.80 4.30
CA LYS A 190 1.64 18.70 5.69
C LYS A 190 0.95 17.60 6.48
N LEU A 191 0.53 16.55 5.80
CA LEU A 191 -0.05 15.34 6.37
C LEU A 191 1.07 14.35 6.70
N LYS A 192 1.48 14.31 7.97
CA LYS A 192 2.58 13.46 8.45
C LYS A 192 2.23 11.99 8.46
N ALA A 193 1.01 11.67 8.91
CA ALA A 193 0.57 10.28 9.04
C ALA A 193 -0.95 10.15 8.99
N ILE A 194 -1.39 8.90 8.79
CA ILE A 194 -2.77 8.46 8.95
C ILE A 194 -2.71 7.21 9.83
N ALA A 195 -3.33 7.27 10.98
CA ALA A 195 -3.46 6.17 11.92
C ALA A 195 -4.83 5.52 11.78
N LEU A 196 -4.88 4.20 11.66
CA LEU A 196 -6.08 3.43 11.37
C LEU A 196 -6.25 2.33 12.41
N ARG A 197 -7.41 2.26 13.04
CA ARG A 197 -7.79 1.16 13.93
C ARG A 197 -9.30 1.06 13.98
N GLY A 198 -9.84 -0.13 13.86
CA GLY A 198 -11.28 -0.30 13.96
C GLY A 198 -11.69 -1.70 14.39
N LEU A 199 -12.87 -1.77 14.97
CA LEU A 199 -13.55 -2.99 15.37
C LEU A 199 -14.85 -3.17 14.57
N GLY A 200 -14.99 -2.46 13.44
CA GLY A 200 -16.13 -2.55 12.55
C GLY A 200 -16.36 -3.98 12.06
N MET A 201 -17.62 -4.35 11.94
CA MET A 201 -18.02 -5.65 11.38
C MET A 201 -18.38 -5.50 9.92
N LEU A 202 -17.98 -6.46 9.09
CA LEU A 202 -18.35 -6.56 7.69
C LEU A 202 -19.38 -7.67 7.54
N ASP A 203 -20.62 -7.30 7.27
CA ASP A 203 -21.69 -8.23 7.01
C ASP A 203 -21.88 -8.41 5.50
N ALA A 204 -22.03 -9.61 5.01
CA ALA A 204 -22.40 -9.87 3.64
C ALA A 204 -23.95 -9.84 3.48
N GLU A 205 -24.43 -9.51 2.29
CA GLU A 205 -25.87 -9.55 1.99
C GLU A 205 -26.45 -10.97 2.14
N GLU A 206 -25.67 -11.98 1.69
CA GLU A 206 -25.98 -13.39 1.87
C GLU A 206 -24.88 -14.08 2.70
N PRO A 207 -24.83 -13.90 4.04
CA PRO A 207 -23.71 -14.36 4.85
C PRO A 207 -23.37 -15.86 4.71
N PRO A 208 -24.35 -16.81 4.71
CA PRO A 208 -24.03 -18.22 4.53
C PRO A 208 -23.42 -18.52 3.16
N GLY A 209 -23.99 -17.97 2.07
CA GLY A 209 -23.51 -18.16 0.71
C GLY A 209 -22.11 -17.54 0.51
N PHE A 210 -21.88 -16.36 1.07
CA PHE A 210 -20.58 -15.70 1.05
C PHE A 210 -19.51 -16.54 1.79
N TYR A 211 -19.83 -17.03 2.99
CA TYR A 211 -18.90 -17.83 3.76
C TYR A 211 -18.54 -19.15 3.06
N ASP A 212 -19.53 -19.88 2.53
CA ASP A 212 -19.31 -21.17 1.88
C ASP A 212 -18.50 -21.00 0.57
N LYS A 213 -18.83 -20.01 -0.26
CA LYS A 213 -18.05 -19.68 -1.47
C LYS A 213 -16.64 -19.22 -1.12
N GLY A 214 -16.48 -18.35 -0.13
CA GLY A 214 -15.18 -17.86 0.33
C GLY A 214 -14.29 -18.99 0.82
N LYS A 215 -14.84 -19.92 1.61
CA LYS A 215 -14.15 -21.12 2.09
C LYS A 215 -13.74 -22.05 0.94
N GLU A 216 -14.63 -22.28 -0.03
CA GLU A 216 -14.33 -23.09 -1.21
C GLU A 216 -13.21 -22.48 -2.02
N LEU A 217 -13.27 -21.17 -2.27
CA LEU A 217 -12.27 -20.44 -3.03
C LEU A 217 -10.92 -20.44 -2.30
N LEU A 218 -10.92 -20.19 -0.99
CA LEU A 218 -9.71 -20.23 -0.17
C LEU A 218 -9.05 -21.61 -0.15
N ALA A 219 -9.83 -22.67 -0.11
CA ALA A 219 -9.32 -24.06 -0.14
C ALA A 219 -8.62 -24.39 -1.47
N LYS A 220 -8.99 -23.75 -2.57
CA LYS A 220 -8.39 -23.91 -3.89
C LYS A 220 -7.33 -22.85 -4.20
N ALA A 221 -7.22 -21.82 -3.36
CA ALA A 221 -6.34 -20.68 -3.59
C ALA A 221 -4.87 -21.09 -3.51
N PRO A 222 -4.05 -20.83 -4.53
CA PRO A 222 -2.63 -21.13 -4.50
C PRO A 222 -1.91 -20.40 -3.37
N ALA A 223 -1.05 -21.12 -2.66
CA ALA A 223 -0.25 -20.60 -1.55
C ALA A 223 1.24 -20.84 -1.80
N TRP A 224 2.07 -19.90 -1.39
CA TRP A 224 3.53 -20.01 -1.45
C TRP A 224 4.18 -19.11 -0.40
N ASN A 225 5.48 -19.30 -0.19
CA ASN A 225 6.31 -18.46 0.65
C ASN A 225 7.45 -17.86 -0.16
N GLY A 226 7.90 -16.66 0.24
CA GLY A 226 9.07 -16.01 -0.34
C GLY A 226 8.76 -15.19 -1.59
N LEU A 227 9.82 -14.61 -2.14
CA LEU A 227 9.78 -13.61 -3.20
C LEU A 227 9.93 -14.18 -4.61
N ASN A 228 10.51 -15.39 -4.76
CA ASN A 228 10.81 -15.96 -6.06
C ASN A 228 9.60 -16.11 -6.98
N LYS A 229 8.44 -16.49 -6.42
CA LYS A 229 7.22 -16.65 -7.23
C LYS A 229 6.82 -15.35 -7.94
N VAL A 230 7.07 -14.22 -7.29
CA VAL A 230 6.83 -12.89 -7.85
C VAL A 230 8.05 -12.37 -8.63
N GLY A 231 9.24 -12.68 -8.16
CA GLY A 231 10.51 -12.15 -8.67
C GLY A 231 11.10 -12.86 -9.90
N ASN A 232 10.62 -14.07 -10.22
CA ASN A 232 11.23 -14.88 -11.29
C ASN A 232 11.20 -14.19 -12.68
N GLY A 233 10.23 -13.32 -12.94
CA GLY A 233 10.15 -12.53 -14.19
C GLY A 233 11.20 -11.41 -14.29
N LEU A 234 11.93 -11.11 -13.19
CA LEU A 234 12.89 -10.00 -13.13
C LEU A 234 14.28 -10.35 -13.64
N GLY A 235 14.57 -11.63 -13.88
CA GLY A 235 15.88 -12.07 -14.35
C GLY A 235 17.06 -11.85 -13.38
N ALA A 236 16.78 -11.51 -12.13
CA ALA A 236 17.80 -11.14 -11.13
C ALA A 236 18.49 -12.34 -10.47
N GLY A 237 17.95 -13.54 -10.64
CA GLY A 237 18.41 -14.74 -9.96
C GLY A 237 17.49 -15.18 -8.83
N ASP A 238 17.99 -16.08 -7.97
CA ASP A 238 17.23 -16.67 -6.86
C ASP A 238 17.26 -15.76 -5.62
N ILE A 239 16.25 -14.90 -5.50
CA ILE A 239 16.12 -13.93 -4.40
C ILE A 239 15.96 -14.64 -3.06
N ASP A 240 15.19 -15.72 -3.01
CA ASP A 240 14.95 -16.46 -1.76
C ASP A 240 16.23 -17.17 -1.27
N ALA A 241 17.01 -17.75 -2.19
CA ALA A 241 18.30 -18.33 -1.85
C ALA A 241 19.31 -17.27 -1.39
N TRP A 242 19.31 -16.09 -2.00
CA TRP A 242 20.15 -14.97 -1.62
C TRP A 242 19.82 -14.45 -0.20
N LEU A 243 18.53 -14.32 0.15
CA LEU A 243 18.09 -13.89 1.47
C LEU A 243 18.20 -14.98 2.55
N LYS A 244 18.23 -16.27 2.15
CA LYS A 244 18.16 -17.42 3.06
C LYS A 244 19.01 -17.33 4.35
N PRO A 245 20.26 -16.82 4.33
CA PRO A 245 21.08 -16.75 5.52
C PRO A 245 20.52 -15.87 6.63
N ILE A 246 19.67 -14.89 6.28
CA ILE A 246 19.12 -13.88 7.20
C ILE A 246 17.61 -13.94 7.33
N VAL A 247 16.94 -14.84 6.63
CA VAL A 247 15.48 -15.02 6.75
C VAL A 247 15.13 -15.50 8.15
N HIS A 248 14.22 -14.78 8.79
CA HIS A 248 13.66 -15.19 10.08
C HIS A 248 12.28 -15.83 9.90
N ARG A 249 11.38 -15.21 9.11
CA ARG A 249 10.03 -15.72 8.80
C ARG A 249 9.45 -15.11 7.53
N TYR A 250 8.46 -15.80 6.99
CA TYR A 250 7.63 -15.26 5.92
C TYR A 250 6.36 -14.65 6.53
N ARG A 251 5.85 -13.58 5.92
CA ARG A 251 4.62 -12.90 6.35
C ARG A 251 3.66 -12.70 5.20
N SER A 252 2.38 -12.91 5.48
CA SER A 252 1.29 -12.59 4.57
C SER A 252 0.68 -11.23 4.89
N CYS A 253 0.04 -10.61 3.91
CA CYS A 253 -0.94 -9.57 4.13
C CYS A 253 -2.24 -10.17 4.70
N PHE A 254 -3.20 -9.32 5.08
CA PHE A 254 -4.49 -9.75 5.59
C PHE A 254 -5.17 -10.73 4.61
N ALA A 255 -5.70 -11.85 5.13
CA ALA A 255 -6.39 -12.92 4.38
C ALA A 255 -5.65 -13.44 3.13
N CYS A 256 -4.32 -13.22 3.00
CA CYS A 256 -3.56 -13.66 1.84
C CYS A 256 -2.98 -15.05 2.05
N PRO A 257 -3.24 -16.02 1.12
CA PRO A 257 -2.64 -17.35 1.18
C PRO A 257 -1.13 -17.34 0.89
N ALA A 258 -0.63 -16.31 0.19
CA ALA A 258 0.77 -16.17 -0.14
C ALA A 258 1.52 -15.35 0.91
N ALA A 259 2.55 -15.93 1.51
CA ALA A 259 3.48 -15.24 2.38
C ALA A 259 4.67 -14.72 1.58
N CYS A 260 4.39 -13.78 0.65
CA CYS A 260 5.40 -13.24 -0.25
C CYS A 260 6.30 -12.16 0.39
N ASN A 261 5.97 -11.65 1.57
CA ASN A 261 6.85 -10.74 2.30
C ASN A 261 7.83 -11.57 3.14
N THR A 262 9.11 -11.17 3.13
CA THR A 262 10.17 -11.91 3.82
C THR A 262 10.76 -11.05 4.92
N PHE A 263 10.53 -11.45 6.19
CA PHE A 263 11.13 -10.79 7.34
C PHE A 263 12.53 -11.36 7.57
N VAL A 264 13.52 -10.47 7.59
CA VAL A 264 14.94 -10.79 7.74
C VAL A 264 15.50 -10.15 9.00
N LYS A 265 16.44 -10.84 9.64
CA LYS A 265 17.24 -10.34 10.76
C LYS A 265 18.70 -10.29 10.35
N TYR A 266 19.33 -9.14 10.45
CA TYR A 266 20.71 -8.91 10.03
C TYR A 266 21.52 -8.07 11.02
N ASN A 267 20.91 -7.61 12.09
CA ASN A 267 21.61 -6.97 13.20
C ASN A 267 20.98 -7.38 14.53
N GLU A 268 21.76 -7.33 15.59
CA GLU A 268 21.32 -7.60 16.97
C GLU A 268 21.03 -6.30 17.74
N SER A 269 21.21 -5.15 17.08
CA SER A 269 20.94 -3.86 17.74
C SER A 269 19.45 -3.69 17.94
N PRO A 270 19.01 -3.25 19.12
CA PRO A 270 17.65 -2.87 19.36
C PRO A 270 17.18 -1.84 18.33
N SER A 271 16.09 -2.11 17.65
CA SER A 271 15.39 -1.08 16.90
C SER A 271 14.42 -0.34 17.82
N VAL A 272 13.91 0.80 17.38
CA VAL A 272 12.84 1.52 18.09
C VAL A 272 11.63 0.64 18.35
N MET A 273 11.44 -0.41 17.56
CA MET A 273 10.36 -1.37 17.68
C MET A 273 10.46 -2.31 18.88
N GLU A 274 11.65 -2.50 19.46
CA GLU A 274 11.79 -3.30 20.67
C GLU A 274 10.98 -2.74 21.84
N SER A 275 10.87 -1.43 21.92
CA SER A 275 10.12 -0.76 22.98
C SER A 275 8.61 -1.04 22.94
N THR A 276 8.08 -1.37 21.77
CA THR A 276 6.67 -1.67 21.56
C THR A 276 6.35 -3.15 21.73
N GLY A 277 7.35 -4.04 21.68
CA GLY A 277 7.18 -5.49 21.77
C GLY A 277 6.44 -6.11 20.58
N VAL A 278 6.14 -5.35 19.52
CA VAL A 278 5.30 -5.77 18.38
C VAL A 278 6.12 -6.40 17.28
N GLU A 279 7.26 -5.83 16.98
CA GLU A 279 8.15 -6.30 15.92
C GLU A 279 9.54 -6.58 16.48
N GLU A 280 10.20 -7.54 15.89
CA GLU A 280 11.59 -7.84 16.21
C GLU A 280 12.54 -6.97 15.36
N PRO A 281 13.79 -6.69 15.82
CA PRO A 281 14.77 -6.00 15.01
C PRO A 281 15.02 -6.68 13.68
N GLY A 282 14.85 -5.96 12.58
CA GLY A 282 15.01 -6.50 11.24
C GLY A 282 14.30 -5.65 10.17
N MET A 283 14.11 -6.22 9.01
CA MET A 283 13.43 -5.59 7.88
C MET A 283 12.42 -6.55 7.27
N LEU A 284 11.25 -6.06 6.92
CA LEU A 284 10.30 -6.77 6.07
C LEU A 284 10.55 -6.38 4.62
N VAL A 285 11.08 -7.29 3.84
CA VAL A 285 11.21 -7.12 2.39
C VAL A 285 9.82 -7.34 1.78
N THR A 286 9.16 -6.25 1.41
CA THR A 286 7.78 -6.23 0.91
C THR A 286 7.68 -6.30 -0.62
N GLY A 287 8.79 -6.21 -1.33
CA GLY A 287 8.80 -6.18 -2.79
C GLY A 287 9.96 -6.95 -3.40
N ALA A 288 9.64 -7.83 -4.34
CA ALA A 288 10.66 -8.57 -5.09
C ALA A 288 11.53 -7.65 -5.95
N ALA A 289 11.00 -6.54 -6.43
CA ALA A 289 11.70 -5.64 -7.35
C ALA A 289 12.91 -4.95 -6.71
N SER A 290 12.75 -4.38 -5.51
CA SER A 290 13.88 -3.76 -4.78
C SER A 290 14.98 -4.77 -4.48
N ALA A 291 14.61 -5.97 -4.02
CA ALA A 291 15.53 -7.06 -3.77
C ALA A 291 16.24 -7.51 -5.06
N ALA A 292 15.51 -7.61 -6.17
CA ALA A 292 16.06 -8.00 -7.47
C ALA A 292 17.10 -7.00 -7.98
N TRP A 293 16.85 -5.71 -7.85
CA TRP A 293 17.81 -4.67 -8.23
C TRP A 293 19.12 -4.78 -7.47
N LEU A 294 19.04 -4.88 -6.15
CA LEU A 294 20.23 -4.97 -5.31
C LEU A 294 20.98 -6.29 -5.51
N LEU A 295 20.27 -7.41 -5.67
CA LEU A 295 20.89 -8.71 -6.00
C LEU A 295 21.62 -8.64 -7.33
N SER A 296 21.00 -8.13 -8.40
CA SER A 296 21.62 -8.03 -9.73
C SER A 296 22.81 -7.06 -9.75
N GLY A 297 22.81 -6.06 -8.86
CA GLY A 297 23.92 -5.13 -8.64
C GLY A 297 25.09 -5.70 -7.82
N GLY A 298 24.97 -6.95 -7.36
CA GLY A 298 26.03 -7.63 -6.61
C GLY A 298 26.07 -7.32 -5.12
N TRP A 299 24.99 -6.74 -4.55
CA TRP A 299 24.88 -6.49 -3.12
C TRP A 299 24.81 -7.80 -2.33
N LYS A 300 25.46 -7.84 -1.18
CA LYS A 300 25.22 -8.90 -0.19
C LYS A 300 23.86 -8.67 0.47
N ALA A 301 23.15 -9.75 0.83
CA ALA A 301 21.80 -9.70 1.38
C ALA A 301 21.65 -8.77 2.59
N GLU A 302 22.60 -8.85 3.54
CA GLU A 302 22.60 -8.05 4.75
C GLU A 302 22.70 -6.54 4.46
N GLN A 303 23.65 -6.14 3.61
CA GLN A 303 23.85 -4.73 3.25
C GLN A 303 22.68 -4.18 2.42
N ALA A 304 22.13 -5.00 1.52
CA ALA A 304 20.94 -4.66 0.76
C ALA A 304 19.73 -4.40 1.67
N CYS A 305 19.54 -5.24 2.69
CA CYS A 305 18.46 -5.06 3.67
C CYS A 305 18.67 -3.82 4.54
N ARG A 306 19.92 -3.48 4.90
CA ARG A 306 20.24 -2.21 5.58
C ARG A 306 19.93 -1.00 4.71
N ALA A 307 20.24 -1.06 3.43
CA ALA A 307 19.89 0.01 2.48
C ALA A 307 18.36 0.16 2.34
N MET A 308 17.63 -0.95 2.24
CA MET A 308 16.17 -0.92 2.21
C MET A 308 15.57 -0.38 3.53
N GLU A 309 16.14 -0.71 4.69
CA GLU A 309 15.73 -0.14 5.98
C GLU A 309 15.95 1.37 6.00
N ALA A 310 17.14 1.84 5.61
CA ALA A 310 17.45 3.27 5.58
C ALA A 310 16.50 4.04 4.64
N MET A 311 16.22 3.49 3.45
CA MET A 311 15.22 4.06 2.53
C MET A 311 13.81 4.07 3.13
N ALA A 312 13.36 2.97 3.75
CA ALA A 312 12.04 2.90 4.38
C ALA A 312 11.90 3.94 5.51
N ARG A 313 12.92 4.09 6.37
CA ARG A 313 12.96 5.13 7.41
C ARG A 313 12.88 6.53 6.85
N ALA A 314 13.60 6.79 5.78
CA ALA A 314 13.58 8.10 5.11
C ALA A 314 12.27 8.37 4.35
N GLY A 315 11.41 7.36 4.13
CA GLY A 315 10.21 7.47 3.32
C GLY A 315 10.53 7.57 1.82
N ILE A 316 11.51 6.78 1.36
CA ILE A 316 11.96 6.69 -0.03
C ILE A 316 11.35 5.45 -0.69
N ASP A 317 10.94 5.58 -1.93
CA ASP A 317 10.51 4.50 -2.80
C ASP A 317 11.62 3.44 -2.90
N LEU A 318 11.35 2.25 -2.35
CA LEU A 318 12.32 1.16 -2.28
C LEU A 318 12.73 0.65 -3.65
N ILE A 319 11.85 0.72 -4.65
CA ILE A 319 12.13 0.19 -5.99
C ILE A 319 13.05 1.14 -6.74
N ARG A 320 12.69 2.42 -6.78
CA ARG A 320 13.47 3.45 -7.48
C ARG A 320 14.80 3.71 -6.77
N GLY A 321 14.80 3.77 -5.44
CA GLY A 321 16.03 3.92 -4.65
C GLY A 321 16.96 2.72 -4.78
N ALA A 322 16.44 1.49 -4.73
CA ALA A 322 17.25 0.29 -4.93
C ALA A 322 17.89 0.24 -6.31
N ARG A 323 17.17 0.71 -7.34
CA ARG A 323 17.69 0.81 -8.70
C ARG A 323 18.86 1.78 -8.77
N GLU A 324 18.73 2.98 -8.21
CA GLU A 324 19.78 4.00 -8.20
C GLU A 324 21.03 3.49 -7.45
N LEU A 325 20.84 2.70 -6.38
CA LEU A 325 21.93 2.10 -5.61
C LEU A 325 22.54 0.85 -6.26
N ALA A 326 21.86 0.17 -7.17
CA ALA A 326 22.22 -1.18 -7.63
C ALA A 326 23.67 -1.30 -8.11
N GLY A 327 24.16 -0.33 -8.89
CA GLY A 327 25.52 -0.34 -9.46
C GLY A 327 26.66 -0.03 -8.48
N SER A 328 26.37 0.22 -7.20
CA SER A 328 27.35 0.71 -6.22
C SER A 328 27.24 -0.03 -4.89
N PRO A 329 27.52 -1.35 -4.84
CA PRO A 329 27.41 -2.12 -3.60
C PRO A 329 28.40 -1.62 -2.53
N LEU A 330 27.90 -1.48 -1.30
CA LEU A 330 28.63 -0.96 -0.15
C LEU A 330 28.66 -2.01 0.97
N ASP A 331 29.77 -2.05 1.70
CA ASP A 331 29.99 -3.01 2.79
C ASP A 331 29.80 -2.42 4.20
N ASP A 332 29.83 -1.10 4.35
CA ASP A 332 29.72 -0.41 5.65
C ASP A 332 28.41 0.39 5.79
N SER A 333 27.90 0.45 7.02
CA SER A 333 26.62 1.12 7.32
C SER A 333 26.67 2.63 7.09
N GLY A 334 27.76 3.30 7.44
CA GLY A 334 27.91 4.74 7.26
C GLY A 334 27.93 5.14 5.78
N GLY A 335 28.57 4.33 4.93
CA GLY A 335 28.51 4.50 3.47
C GLY A 335 27.12 4.30 2.91
N ILE A 336 26.38 3.30 3.42
CA ILE A 336 24.99 3.03 3.04
C ILE A 336 24.08 4.23 3.40
N ASP A 337 24.15 4.74 4.62
CA ASP A 337 23.33 5.88 5.06
C ASP A 337 23.62 7.14 4.23
N ASN A 338 24.91 7.40 3.93
CA ASN A 338 25.29 8.51 3.07
C ASN A 338 24.79 8.34 1.63
N ALA A 339 24.88 7.14 1.07
CA ALA A 339 24.39 6.85 -0.28
C ALA A 339 22.85 7.02 -0.36
N VAL A 340 22.11 6.51 0.63
CA VAL A 340 20.66 6.70 0.70
C VAL A 340 20.29 8.18 0.85
N GLY A 341 21.04 8.94 1.66
CA GLY A 341 20.84 10.38 1.81
C GLY A 341 21.18 11.19 0.54
N GLY A 342 21.96 10.62 -0.37
CA GLY A 342 22.34 11.22 -1.65
C GLY A 342 21.42 10.86 -2.83
N LEU A 343 20.41 10.01 -2.63
CA LEU A 343 19.48 9.63 -3.70
C LEU A 343 18.69 10.85 -4.21
N SER A 344 18.69 11.05 -5.52
CA SER A 344 18.12 12.24 -6.16
C SER A 344 16.83 11.99 -6.92
N GLY A 345 16.62 10.78 -7.41
CA GLY A 345 15.53 10.44 -8.31
C GLY A 345 15.64 11.03 -9.70
N GLU A 346 16.83 11.55 -10.06
CA GLU A 346 17.07 12.20 -11.35
C GLU A 346 17.48 11.23 -12.47
N GLU A 347 17.85 10.00 -12.14
CA GLU A 347 18.19 9.01 -13.16
C GLU A 347 16.93 8.43 -13.82
N GLU A 348 16.64 8.92 -15.01
CA GLU A 348 15.64 8.37 -15.95
C GLU A 348 16.12 7.12 -16.70
N ALA A 349 17.07 6.37 -16.21
CA ALA A 349 17.44 5.14 -16.91
C ALA A 349 16.27 4.16 -16.91
N GLY A 350 15.66 3.91 -18.07
CA GLY A 350 14.47 3.08 -18.22
C GLY A 350 14.61 1.67 -17.63
N TRP A 351 13.59 1.21 -16.94
CA TRP A 351 13.42 -0.21 -16.72
C TRP A 351 13.18 -0.85 -18.08
N PRO A 352 13.79 -1.96 -18.43
CA PRO A 352 13.33 -2.71 -19.58
C PRO A 352 11.85 -3.03 -19.39
N GLY A 353 10.97 -2.36 -20.13
CA GLY A 353 9.52 -2.54 -20.05
C GLY A 353 8.72 -1.56 -19.15
N VAL A 354 9.36 -0.65 -18.42
CA VAL A 354 8.66 0.29 -17.48
C VAL A 354 8.25 1.60 -18.13
N GLU A 355 8.83 1.99 -19.23
CA GLU A 355 8.37 3.16 -20.00
C GLU A 355 6.87 3.10 -20.34
N ARG A 356 6.30 1.88 -20.37
CA ARG A 356 4.89 1.64 -20.68
C ARG A 356 3.95 1.91 -19.50
N PHE A 357 4.42 1.83 -18.27
CA PHE A 357 3.60 1.92 -17.06
C PHE A 357 3.72 3.27 -16.36
N SER A 358 4.65 4.14 -16.77
CA SER A 358 4.89 5.44 -16.14
C SER A 358 3.84 6.49 -16.49
N GLU A 359 3.01 6.26 -17.50
CA GLU A 359 2.02 7.23 -18.02
C GLU A 359 0.57 6.88 -17.63
N GLY A 360 0.34 5.81 -16.88
CA GLY A 360 -1.00 5.34 -16.52
C GLY A 360 -1.37 5.54 -15.06
N LEU A 361 -2.67 5.39 -14.79
CA LEU A 361 -3.24 5.43 -13.43
C LEU A 361 -2.55 4.45 -12.47
N PHE A 362 -2.17 3.27 -12.97
CA PHE A 362 -1.51 2.23 -12.19
C PHE A 362 0.00 2.32 -12.39
N GLY A 363 0.70 2.87 -11.40
CA GLY A 363 2.15 3.02 -11.44
C GLY A 363 2.91 1.67 -11.50
N PRO A 364 4.19 1.70 -11.86
CA PRO A 364 5.04 0.51 -12.02
C PRO A 364 5.50 -0.03 -10.67
N TRP A 365 4.64 -0.62 -9.87
CA TRP A 365 5.04 -1.20 -8.59
C TRP A 365 5.39 -2.68 -8.64
N VAL A 366 5.13 -3.33 -9.78
CA VAL A 366 5.67 -4.66 -10.10
C VAL A 366 6.24 -4.64 -11.51
N PRO A 367 7.47 -5.11 -11.72
CA PRO A 367 7.99 -5.30 -13.06
C PRO A 367 7.12 -6.29 -13.84
N PRO A 368 7.04 -6.19 -15.15
CA PRO A 368 6.14 -6.97 -15.97
C PRO A 368 6.50 -8.46 -15.88
N LEU A 369 5.75 -9.20 -15.07
CA LEU A 369 5.72 -10.67 -15.09
C LEU A 369 4.88 -11.19 -16.25
N VAL A 370 4.08 -10.31 -16.88
CA VAL A 370 3.01 -10.60 -17.82
C VAL A 370 2.91 -9.50 -18.88
N ALA A 371 2.07 -9.69 -19.88
CA ALA A 371 1.78 -8.68 -20.87
C ALA A 371 1.07 -7.46 -20.23
N GLU A 372 1.17 -6.29 -20.88
CA GLU A 372 0.66 -5.01 -20.36
C GLU A 372 -0.85 -5.05 -20.09
N ASP A 373 -1.62 -5.65 -21.00
CA ASP A 373 -3.06 -5.80 -20.89
C ASP A 373 -3.47 -6.69 -19.70
N GLU A 374 -2.73 -7.77 -19.45
CA GLU A 374 -2.92 -8.63 -18.28
C GLU A 374 -2.59 -7.88 -16.98
N TRP A 375 -1.51 -7.10 -16.97
CA TRP A 375 -1.13 -6.24 -15.86
C TRP A 375 -2.20 -5.21 -15.57
N LEU A 376 -2.65 -4.49 -16.59
CA LEU A 376 -3.70 -3.47 -16.47
C LEU A 376 -4.98 -4.07 -15.90
N LEU A 377 -5.47 -5.17 -16.48
CA LEU A 377 -6.68 -5.84 -16.01
C LEU A 377 -6.57 -6.35 -14.58
N ALA A 378 -5.42 -6.91 -14.21
CA ALA A 378 -5.20 -7.38 -12.83
C ALA A 378 -5.23 -6.24 -11.81
N ASN A 379 -4.71 -5.05 -12.15
CA ASN A 379 -4.80 -3.88 -11.30
C ASN A 379 -6.24 -3.35 -11.22
N GLN A 380 -6.95 -3.24 -12.34
CA GLN A 380 -8.35 -2.84 -12.35
C GLN A 380 -9.20 -3.75 -11.45
N ILE A 381 -9.13 -5.07 -11.66
CA ILE A 381 -9.82 -6.04 -10.82
C ILE A 381 -9.36 -5.93 -9.36
N GLY A 382 -8.05 -5.86 -9.15
CA GLY A 382 -7.45 -5.80 -7.83
C GLY A 382 -7.96 -4.63 -6.99
N TYR A 383 -7.91 -3.43 -7.52
CA TYR A 383 -8.32 -2.23 -6.80
C TYR A 383 -9.85 -2.05 -6.71
N VAL A 384 -10.61 -2.59 -7.66
CA VAL A 384 -12.08 -2.62 -7.56
C VAL A 384 -12.53 -3.60 -6.47
N LEU A 385 -11.94 -4.79 -6.44
CA LEU A 385 -12.32 -5.83 -5.49
C LEU A 385 -11.58 -5.75 -4.14
N GLY A 386 -10.43 -5.09 -4.06
CA GLY A 386 -9.57 -5.11 -2.88
C GLY A 386 -8.65 -6.33 -2.80
N ILE A 387 -8.38 -6.97 -3.92
CA ILE A 387 -7.53 -8.16 -4.05
C ILE A 387 -6.15 -7.75 -4.60
N CYS A 388 -5.08 -8.25 -4.01
CA CYS A 388 -3.72 -7.92 -4.46
C CYS A 388 -3.47 -8.31 -5.92
N PRO A 389 -3.16 -7.37 -6.84
CA PRO A 389 -2.88 -7.67 -8.26
C PRO A 389 -1.72 -8.64 -8.45
N ILE A 390 -0.69 -8.54 -7.60
CA ILE A 390 0.44 -9.48 -7.60
C ILE A 390 -0.04 -10.91 -7.33
N TYR A 391 -0.97 -11.06 -6.37
CA TYR A 391 -1.54 -12.37 -6.08
C TYR A 391 -2.35 -12.88 -7.26
N LEU A 392 -3.17 -12.05 -7.91
CA LEU A 392 -3.94 -12.43 -9.10
C LEU A 392 -3.02 -12.98 -10.20
N LEU A 393 -1.98 -12.23 -10.53
CA LEU A 393 -1.03 -12.60 -11.60
C LEU A 393 -0.18 -13.83 -11.24
N ALA A 394 0.42 -13.84 -10.06
CA ALA A 394 1.35 -14.90 -9.67
C ALA A 394 0.65 -16.23 -9.32
N SER A 395 -0.58 -16.18 -8.82
CA SER A 395 -1.34 -17.39 -8.45
C SER A 395 -2.02 -18.05 -9.63
N GLY A 396 -2.44 -17.27 -10.63
CA GLY A 396 -3.32 -17.76 -11.70
C GLY A 396 -4.72 -18.14 -11.19
N ILE A 397 -5.17 -17.53 -10.06
CA ILE A 397 -6.51 -17.78 -9.52
C ILE A 397 -7.58 -17.35 -10.54
N GLU A 398 -8.61 -18.15 -10.70
CA GLU A 398 -9.74 -17.81 -11.56
C GLU A 398 -10.56 -16.66 -10.98
N THR A 399 -10.62 -15.53 -11.67
CA THR A 399 -11.35 -14.32 -11.22
C THR A 399 -12.85 -14.52 -11.12
N GLY A 400 -13.42 -15.46 -11.89
CA GLY A 400 -14.85 -15.79 -11.81
C GLY A 400 -15.32 -16.20 -10.42
N GLY A 401 -14.46 -16.87 -9.65
CA GLY A 401 -14.75 -17.19 -8.24
C GLY A 401 -14.82 -15.95 -7.35
N LEU A 402 -13.95 -14.96 -7.59
CA LEU A 402 -13.93 -13.69 -6.87
C LEU A 402 -15.16 -12.84 -7.22
N PHE A 403 -15.54 -12.77 -8.48
CA PHE A 403 -16.79 -12.09 -8.90
C PHE A 403 -18.04 -12.75 -8.30
N GLY A 404 -18.06 -14.09 -8.21
CA GLY A 404 -19.13 -14.79 -7.52
C GLY A 404 -19.22 -14.48 -6.01
N LEU A 405 -18.11 -14.07 -5.36
CA LEU A 405 -18.15 -13.52 -4.01
C LEU A 405 -18.79 -12.14 -3.96
N CYS A 406 -18.58 -11.28 -4.95
CA CYS A 406 -19.17 -9.95 -5.00
C CYS A 406 -20.70 -10.02 -5.01
N SER A 407 -21.28 -10.96 -5.76
CA SER A 407 -22.73 -11.18 -5.80
C SER A 407 -23.30 -11.55 -4.43
N THR A 408 -22.66 -12.46 -3.70
CA THR A 408 -23.13 -12.87 -2.35
C THR A 408 -22.76 -11.87 -1.25
N ALA A 409 -21.72 -11.05 -1.51
CA ALA A 409 -21.26 -10.04 -0.57
C ALA A 409 -22.16 -8.79 -0.57
N ALA A 410 -22.55 -8.33 -1.75
CA ALA A 410 -23.19 -7.03 -1.95
C ALA A 410 -24.26 -7.02 -3.05
N GLY A 411 -24.68 -8.16 -3.56
CA GLY A 411 -25.65 -8.24 -4.67
C GLY A 411 -25.14 -7.66 -6.00
N ILE A 412 -23.82 -7.46 -6.14
CA ILE A 412 -23.23 -6.81 -7.32
C ILE A 412 -22.69 -7.87 -8.28
N GLU A 413 -23.23 -7.88 -9.49
CA GLU A 413 -22.73 -8.76 -10.55
C GLU A 413 -21.60 -8.06 -11.31
N LEU A 414 -20.42 -8.67 -11.28
CA LEU A 414 -19.21 -8.19 -11.95
C LEU A 414 -18.59 -9.28 -12.82
N ASP A 415 -17.93 -8.83 -13.86
CA ASP A 415 -17.00 -9.63 -14.67
C ASP A 415 -15.80 -8.77 -15.11
N SER A 416 -14.83 -9.38 -15.77
CA SER A 416 -13.63 -8.68 -16.22
C SER A 416 -13.93 -7.55 -17.20
N SER A 417 -14.94 -7.70 -18.06
CA SER A 417 -15.31 -6.68 -19.05
C SER A 417 -16.01 -5.49 -18.41
N THR A 418 -16.89 -5.75 -17.45
CA THR A 418 -17.56 -4.71 -16.64
C THR A 418 -16.52 -3.90 -15.87
N VAL A 419 -15.58 -4.58 -15.20
CA VAL A 419 -14.50 -3.89 -14.45
C VAL A 419 -13.63 -3.07 -15.40
N ALA A 420 -13.19 -3.60 -16.53
CA ALA A 420 -12.40 -2.85 -17.51
C ALA A 420 -13.14 -1.61 -18.03
N GLY A 421 -14.46 -1.72 -18.23
CA GLY A 421 -15.31 -0.62 -18.66
C GLY A 421 -15.39 0.56 -17.69
N MET A 422 -15.17 0.35 -16.40
CA MET A 422 -15.17 1.42 -15.39
C MET A 422 -13.99 2.41 -15.54
N PHE A 423 -12.96 2.02 -16.28
CA PHE A 423 -11.74 2.81 -16.49
C PHE A 423 -11.58 3.31 -17.92
N SER A 424 -12.58 3.11 -18.79
CA SER A 424 -12.55 3.51 -20.20
C SER A 424 -13.04 4.95 -20.45
#